data_df99481865a28a3105ca707feece3fe9
#
_entry.id   df99481865a28a3105ca707feece3fe9
#
_cell.length_a   1.000
_cell.length_b   1.000
_cell.length_c   1.000
_cell.angle_alpha   90.00
_cell.angle_beta   90.00
_cell.angle_gamma   90.00
#
_symmetry.space_group_name_H-M   'P 1'
#
loop_
_entity.id
_entity.type
_entity.pdbx_description
1 polymer ?
#
loop_
_entity_poly.entity_id
_entity_poly.type
_entity_poly.pdbx_seq_one_letter_code
_entity_poly.pdbx_strand_id
1 'polypeptide(L)'
;MDDKLVRLITCLAKQEDVSTSTLSESLCVSERTVRAYIKRAKELLEGIAEITTIKGQGYHLEVLNPELLDCWLNKEDQLPQTSNERVAYILDDLLNRSDWVTVDELSEILYVSRKTISIDLKQAEEFLARFDLRIVRKSHYGIQIEGTEFNKRLCLASMVTNEAYSGSCHATVENNELIADVTKLVVECVEHHDVSLNDFAIRNLVIHVVVAINRIKQQRYIAGQEDSLKRIQCSYEYSVAQKLVNCLSSEFDVEFPQTEVAYIAIHLASKKMFKDISESPNLVITDDVFAVTRQMIDLVWSSFRFDFRNDLELHMSLARHIVPLSVRLHYNLQIENPLLTDIQYRMPLAYLMAMESSTILAKEYEATLSEHEVAYLALAFALALERKRTELPKKNVLCVCATGLGTSKILGIRIKEEFGPYIGSIITCNLSQISQIDFSHIDYVFSTVEIESPLPVPV
;
A
#
# COMPACT_ATOMS: atom_id res chain seq x y z
N MET A 1 -12.05 -15.17 -28.47
CA MET A 1 -12.72 -14.81 -29.76
C MET A 1 -11.71 -14.97 -30.88
N ASP A 2 -12.09 -15.09 -32.16
CA ASP A 2 -11.12 -15.28 -33.25
C ASP A 2 -10.43 -13.91 -33.53
N ASP A 3 -9.11 -13.80 -33.29
CA ASP A 3 -8.27 -12.58 -33.51
C ASP A 3 -8.55 -11.92 -34.87
N LYS A 4 -8.84 -12.71 -35.89
CA LYS A 4 -9.19 -12.25 -37.23
C LYS A 4 -10.56 -11.59 -37.30
N LEU A 5 -11.49 -11.99 -36.44
CA LEU A 5 -12.82 -11.40 -36.37
C LEU A 5 -12.80 -10.00 -35.74
N VAL A 6 -11.99 -9.82 -34.70
CA VAL A 6 -11.80 -8.52 -34.06
C VAL A 6 -11.07 -7.56 -34.98
N ARG A 7 -9.98 -8.01 -35.61
CA ARG A 7 -9.29 -7.19 -36.63
C ARG A 7 -10.21 -6.77 -37.77
N LEU A 8 -11.14 -7.65 -38.17
CA LEU A 8 -12.15 -7.30 -39.15
C LEU A 8 -13.05 -6.16 -38.68
N ILE A 9 -13.60 -6.27 -37.47
CA ILE A 9 -14.48 -5.26 -36.87
C ILE A 9 -13.72 -3.94 -36.64
N THR A 10 -12.47 -4.02 -36.16
CA THR A 10 -11.60 -2.85 -35.99
C THR A 10 -11.31 -2.14 -37.34
N CYS A 11 -11.07 -2.91 -38.40
CA CYS A 11 -10.91 -2.32 -39.75
C CYS A 11 -12.17 -1.63 -40.22
N LEU A 12 -13.34 -2.22 -40.00
CA LEU A 12 -14.62 -1.63 -40.36
C LEU A 12 -14.97 -0.39 -39.52
N ALA A 13 -14.55 -0.35 -38.25
CA ALA A 13 -14.78 0.80 -37.37
C ALA A 13 -13.88 2.01 -37.70
N LYS A 14 -12.71 1.78 -38.31
CA LYS A 14 -11.72 2.83 -38.65
C LYS A 14 -11.92 3.45 -40.05
N GLN A 15 -12.68 2.82 -40.91
CA GLN A 15 -12.86 3.24 -42.32
C GLN A 15 -14.34 3.27 -42.69
N GLU A 16 -14.76 4.30 -43.44
CA GLU A 16 -16.17 4.46 -43.81
C GLU A 16 -16.69 3.29 -44.65
N ASP A 17 -15.92 2.83 -45.68
CA ASP A 17 -16.30 1.69 -46.53
C ASP A 17 -15.06 0.81 -46.80
N VAL A 18 -15.16 -0.48 -46.59
CA VAL A 18 -14.03 -1.40 -46.73
C VAL A 18 -14.38 -2.52 -47.74
N SER A 19 -13.56 -2.63 -48.79
CA SER A 19 -13.78 -3.66 -49.80
C SER A 19 -13.44 -5.07 -49.28
N THR A 20 -14.07 -6.09 -49.87
CA THR A 20 -13.79 -7.49 -49.54
C THR A 20 -12.33 -7.85 -49.80
N SER A 21 -11.70 -7.27 -50.83
CA SER A 21 -10.27 -7.48 -51.15
C SER A 21 -9.38 -6.86 -50.10
N THR A 22 -9.65 -5.64 -49.64
CA THR A 22 -8.90 -4.97 -48.58
C THR A 22 -8.96 -5.78 -47.27
N LEU A 23 -10.15 -6.29 -46.91
CA LEU A 23 -10.28 -7.16 -45.72
C LEU A 23 -9.57 -8.50 -45.91
N SER A 24 -9.56 -9.08 -47.10
CA SER A 24 -8.85 -10.30 -47.43
C SER A 24 -7.33 -10.15 -47.24
N GLU A 25 -6.77 -9.03 -47.68
CA GLU A 25 -5.36 -8.69 -47.56
C GLU A 25 -4.97 -8.40 -46.09
N SER A 26 -5.75 -7.57 -45.40
CA SER A 26 -5.47 -7.18 -44.02
C SER A 26 -5.54 -8.36 -43.03
N LEU A 27 -6.40 -9.34 -43.29
CA LEU A 27 -6.60 -10.52 -42.45
C LEU A 27 -5.80 -11.75 -42.92
N CYS A 28 -5.11 -11.65 -44.07
CA CYS A 28 -4.40 -12.77 -44.71
C CYS A 28 -5.29 -14.01 -44.88
N VAL A 29 -6.54 -13.84 -45.38
CA VAL A 29 -7.52 -14.89 -45.60
C VAL A 29 -8.20 -14.75 -46.94
N SER A 30 -8.87 -15.82 -47.45
CA SER A 30 -9.62 -15.75 -48.69
C SER A 30 -10.88 -14.86 -48.56
N GLU A 31 -11.34 -14.25 -49.65
CA GLU A 31 -12.60 -13.47 -49.67
C GLU A 31 -13.82 -14.30 -49.22
N ARG A 32 -13.83 -15.61 -49.50
CA ARG A 32 -14.86 -16.54 -48.99
C ARG A 32 -14.86 -16.57 -47.46
N THR A 33 -13.67 -16.59 -46.85
CA THR A 33 -13.49 -16.56 -45.40
C THR A 33 -13.92 -15.22 -44.81
N VAL A 34 -13.61 -14.10 -45.49
CA VAL A 34 -14.08 -12.76 -45.10
C VAL A 34 -15.60 -12.71 -44.99
N ARG A 35 -16.32 -13.26 -46.00
CA ARG A 35 -17.80 -13.30 -45.98
C ARG A 35 -18.34 -14.12 -44.81
N ALA A 36 -17.67 -15.22 -44.43
CA ALA A 36 -18.03 -16.01 -43.25
C ALA A 36 -17.82 -15.20 -41.95
N TYR A 37 -16.71 -14.46 -41.84
CA TYR A 37 -16.47 -13.56 -40.73
C TYR A 37 -17.46 -12.39 -40.63
N ILE A 38 -17.81 -11.78 -41.75
CA ILE A 38 -18.85 -10.73 -41.78
C ILE A 38 -20.19 -11.27 -41.26
N LYS A 39 -20.60 -12.50 -41.67
CA LYS A 39 -21.84 -13.09 -41.14
C LYS A 39 -21.79 -13.26 -39.63
N ARG A 40 -20.66 -13.76 -39.11
CA ARG A 40 -20.46 -13.96 -37.69
C ARG A 40 -20.37 -12.63 -36.92
N ALA A 41 -19.74 -11.60 -37.51
CA ALA A 41 -19.68 -10.26 -36.95
C ALA A 41 -21.08 -9.61 -36.83
N LYS A 42 -21.97 -9.80 -37.81
CA LYS A 42 -23.35 -9.34 -37.71
C LYS A 42 -24.10 -9.94 -36.54
N GLU A 43 -23.92 -11.24 -36.28
CA GLU A 43 -24.56 -11.96 -35.17
C GLU A 43 -24.00 -11.46 -33.82
N LEU A 44 -22.69 -11.16 -33.72
CA LEU A 44 -22.05 -10.71 -32.50
C LEU A 44 -22.27 -9.24 -32.14
N LEU A 45 -22.51 -8.39 -33.16
CA LEU A 45 -22.74 -6.95 -32.99
C LEU A 45 -24.24 -6.60 -32.93
N GLU A 46 -25.13 -7.57 -32.82
CA GLU A 46 -26.55 -7.33 -32.71
C GLU A 46 -26.90 -6.35 -31.57
N GLY A 47 -27.51 -5.22 -31.89
CA GLY A 47 -27.82 -4.14 -30.93
C GLY A 47 -26.65 -3.20 -30.59
N ILE A 48 -25.45 -3.44 -31.11
CA ILE A 48 -24.24 -2.62 -30.90
C ILE A 48 -23.92 -1.83 -32.17
N ALA A 49 -23.84 -2.53 -33.32
CA ALA A 49 -23.59 -1.94 -34.64
C ALA A 49 -24.18 -2.81 -35.74
N GLU A 50 -24.49 -2.21 -36.89
CA GLU A 50 -25.03 -2.91 -38.04
C GLU A 50 -24.03 -2.89 -39.20
N ILE A 51 -23.71 -4.08 -39.76
CA ILE A 51 -22.84 -4.16 -40.94
C ILE A 51 -23.72 -4.24 -42.19
N THR A 52 -23.67 -3.19 -42.98
CA THR A 52 -24.38 -3.12 -44.26
C THR A 52 -23.45 -3.47 -45.43
N THR A 53 -24.03 -3.93 -46.53
CA THR A 53 -23.27 -4.24 -47.76
C THR A 53 -23.59 -3.21 -48.82
N ILE A 54 -22.58 -2.46 -49.28
CA ILE A 54 -22.71 -1.45 -50.32
C ILE A 54 -22.27 -2.04 -51.65
N LYS A 55 -23.17 -2.09 -52.61
CA LYS A 55 -22.92 -2.71 -53.91
C LYS A 55 -21.79 -1.99 -54.67
N GLY A 56 -20.70 -2.71 -54.89
CA GLY A 56 -19.51 -2.21 -55.59
C GLY A 56 -18.46 -1.50 -54.68
N GLN A 57 -18.74 -1.24 -53.43
CA GLN A 57 -17.83 -0.58 -52.49
C GLN A 57 -17.35 -1.51 -51.35
N GLY A 58 -18.19 -2.46 -50.91
CA GLY A 58 -17.80 -3.40 -49.86
C GLY A 58 -18.75 -3.43 -48.67
N TYR A 59 -18.21 -3.28 -47.47
CA TYR A 59 -18.95 -3.31 -46.20
C TYR A 59 -18.79 -2.01 -45.45
N HIS A 60 -19.87 -1.56 -44.82
CA HIS A 60 -19.96 -0.39 -43.97
C HIS A 60 -20.44 -0.78 -42.57
N LEU A 61 -19.84 -0.22 -41.52
CA LEU A 61 -20.26 -0.42 -40.15
C LEU A 61 -20.99 0.83 -39.64
N GLU A 62 -22.30 0.70 -39.44
CA GLU A 62 -23.10 1.73 -38.79
C GLU A 62 -23.16 1.47 -37.28
N VAL A 63 -22.59 2.39 -36.49
CA VAL A 63 -22.47 2.25 -35.03
C VAL A 63 -23.77 2.74 -34.39
N LEU A 64 -24.54 1.84 -33.78
CA LEU A 64 -25.77 2.16 -33.06
C LEU A 64 -25.50 2.64 -31.62
N ASN A 65 -24.49 2.08 -30.97
CA ASN A 65 -24.08 2.47 -29.64
C ASN A 65 -22.53 2.53 -29.55
N PRO A 66 -21.94 3.74 -29.62
CA PRO A 66 -20.49 3.92 -29.60
C PRO A 66 -19.82 3.38 -28.32
N GLU A 67 -20.46 3.57 -27.16
CA GLU A 67 -19.90 3.13 -25.85
C GLU A 67 -19.83 1.60 -25.76
N LEU A 68 -20.86 0.91 -26.25
CA LEU A 68 -20.88 -0.56 -26.29
C LEU A 68 -19.90 -1.11 -27.32
N LEU A 69 -19.71 -0.41 -28.48
CA LEU A 69 -18.73 -0.82 -29.48
C LEU A 69 -17.29 -0.65 -28.95
N ASP A 70 -16.98 0.48 -28.31
CA ASP A 70 -15.69 0.71 -27.69
C ASP A 70 -15.41 -0.32 -26.57
N CYS A 71 -16.39 -0.60 -25.73
CA CYS A 71 -16.31 -1.65 -24.73
C CYS A 71 -16.08 -3.05 -25.37
N TRP A 72 -16.70 -3.31 -26.51
CA TRP A 72 -16.56 -4.58 -27.24
C TRP A 72 -15.18 -4.70 -27.91
N LEU A 73 -14.67 -3.64 -28.53
CA LEU A 73 -13.35 -3.58 -29.17
C LEU A 73 -12.21 -3.64 -28.15
N ASN A 74 -12.37 -2.98 -27.01
CA ASN A 74 -11.36 -2.94 -25.96
C ASN A 74 -11.34 -4.22 -25.10
N LYS A 75 -12.35 -5.10 -25.20
CA LYS A 75 -12.37 -6.38 -24.46
C LYS A 75 -11.22 -7.33 -24.82
N GLU A 76 -10.65 -7.26 -26.01
CA GLU A 76 -9.54 -8.15 -26.40
C GLU A 76 -8.15 -7.61 -26.05
N ASP A 77 -7.96 -6.29 -25.96
CA ASP A 77 -6.72 -5.70 -25.41
C ASP A 77 -6.59 -5.92 -23.91
N GLN A 78 -7.64 -6.44 -23.27
CA GLN A 78 -7.75 -6.66 -21.83
C GLN A 78 -7.62 -8.13 -21.41
N LEU A 79 -7.40 -9.08 -22.32
CA LEU A 79 -7.13 -10.46 -21.92
C LEU A 79 -5.78 -10.52 -21.20
N PRO A 80 -5.75 -11.08 -19.98
CA PRO A 80 -4.53 -11.19 -19.19
C PRO A 80 -3.44 -11.96 -19.93
N GLN A 81 -2.33 -11.28 -20.24
CA GLN A 81 -1.21 -11.85 -20.99
C GLN A 81 -0.17 -12.50 -20.06
N THR A 82 0.07 -11.87 -18.89
CA THR A 82 1.03 -12.35 -17.90
C THR A 82 0.38 -13.23 -16.84
N SER A 83 1.17 -13.99 -16.09
CA SER A 83 0.67 -14.79 -14.96
C SER A 83 0.03 -13.90 -13.90
N ASN A 84 0.64 -12.75 -13.58
CA ASN A 84 0.10 -11.83 -12.58
C ASN A 84 -1.26 -11.25 -12.99
N GLU A 85 -1.42 -10.86 -14.25
CA GLU A 85 -2.70 -10.38 -14.79
C GLU A 85 -3.76 -11.48 -14.75
N ARG A 86 -3.42 -12.74 -15.07
CA ARG A 86 -4.36 -13.85 -14.97
C ARG A 86 -4.76 -14.15 -13.53
N VAL A 87 -3.80 -14.12 -12.59
CA VAL A 87 -4.08 -14.27 -11.16
C VAL A 87 -5.00 -13.16 -10.68
N ALA A 88 -4.75 -11.90 -11.08
CA ALA A 88 -5.62 -10.78 -10.74
C ALA A 88 -7.04 -10.96 -11.29
N TYR A 89 -7.17 -11.37 -12.56
CA TYR A 89 -8.47 -11.69 -13.16
C TYR A 89 -9.21 -12.80 -12.41
N ILE A 90 -8.52 -13.90 -12.09
CA ILE A 90 -9.09 -15.03 -11.34
C ILE A 90 -9.57 -14.58 -9.96
N LEU A 91 -8.76 -13.77 -9.26
CA LEU A 91 -9.13 -13.25 -7.95
C LEU A 91 -10.35 -12.33 -8.03
N ASP A 92 -10.35 -11.38 -8.96
CA ASP A 92 -11.49 -10.46 -9.16
C ASP A 92 -12.76 -11.20 -9.52
N ASP A 93 -12.68 -12.13 -10.48
CA ASP A 93 -13.81 -12.96 -10.89
C ASP A 93 -14.37 -13.81 -9.72
N LEU A 94 -13.50 -14.53 -9.00
CA LEU A 94 -13.92 -15.39 -7.89
C LEU A 94 -14.44 -14.61 -6.68
N LEU A 95 -13.93 -13.41 -6.39
CA LEU A 95 -14.40 -12.53 -5.32
C LEU A 95 -15.77 -11.93 -5.64
N ASN A 96 -16.05 -11.70 -6.93
CA ASN A 96 -17.29 -11.12 -7.41
C ASN A 96 -18.35 -12.14 -7.82
N ARG A 97 -18.05 -13.45 -7.81
CA ARG A 97 -19.04 -14.50 -8.07
C ARG A 97 -19.82 -14.91 -6.83
N SER A 98 -21.04 -15.36 -7.05
CA SER A 98 -21.86 -16.07 -6.05
C SER A 98 -21.96 -17.58 -6.34
N ASP A 99 -21.70 -17.97 -7.57
CA ASP A 99 -21.77 -19.33 -8.11
C ASP A 99 -20.39 -20.01 -8.18
N TRP A 100 -20.41 -21.32 -8.40
CA TRP A 100 -19.21 -22.12 -8.61
C TRP A 100 -18.71 -21.98 -10.04
N VAL A 101 -17.38 -21.97 -10.24
CA VAL A 101 -16.75 -21.97 -11.55
C VAL A 101 -15.80 -23.15 -11.67
N THR A 102 -15.78 -23.79 -12.84
CA THR A 102 -14.89 -24.91 -13.09
C THR A 102 -13.53 -24.43 -13.61
N VAL A 103 -12.48 -25.24 -13.43
CA VAL A 103 -11.17 -24.97 -14.01
C VAL A 103 -11.23 -24.94 -15.54
N ASP A 104 -12.19 -25.69 -16.12
CA ASP A 104 -12.42 -25.70 -17.56
C ASP A 104 -12.96 -24.38 -18.08
N GLU A 105 -13.97 -23.84 -17.40
CA GLU A 105 -14.52 -22.52 -17.72
C GLU A 105 -13.44 -21.44 -17.63
N LEU A 106 -12.61 -21.43 -16.57
CA LEU A 106 -11.51 -20.48 -16.46
C LEU A 106 -10.46 -20.68 -17.57
N SER A 107 -10.18 -21.93 -17.95
CA SER A 107 -9.27 -22.28 -19.05
C SER A 107 -9.79 -21.75 -20.39
N GLU A 108 -11.12 -21.84 -20.62
CA GLU A 108 -11.78 -21.34 -21.83
C GLU A 108 -11.82 -19.80 -21.84
N ILE A 109 -12.16 -19.16 -20.72
CA ILE A 109 -12.22 -17.70 -20.61
C ILE A 109 -10.84 -17.06 -20.83
N LEU A 110 -9.80 -17.64 -20.23
CA LEU A 110 -8.44 -17.08 -20.26
C LEU A 110 -7.57 -17.63 -21.40
N TYR A 111 -8.12 -18.51 -22.24
CA TYR A 111 -7.43 -19.14 -23.39
C TYR A 111 -6.09 -19.80 -23.02
N VAL A 112 -6.00 -20.42 -21.84
CA VAL A 112 -4.80 -21.12 -21.37
C VAL A 112 -5.12 -22.57 -20.96
N SER A 113 -4.08 -23.39 -20.80
CA SER A 113 -4.28 -24.78 -20.40
C SER A 113 -4.76 -24.91 -18.95
N ARG A 114 -5.48 -26.01 -18.63
CA ARG A 114 -5.86 -26.36 -17.25
C ARG A 114 -4.65 -26.40 -16.30
N LYS A 115 -3.48 -26.81 -16.80
CA LYS A 115 -2.25 -26.82 -16.02
C LYS A 115 -1.81 -25.41 -15.65
N THR A 116 -1.93 -24.47 -16.57
CA THR A 116 -1.63 -23.04 -16.32
C THR A 116 -2.57 -22.49 -15.27
N ILE A 117 -3.88 -22.71 -15.41
CA ILE A 117 -4.88 -22.29 -14.39
C ILE A 117 -4.55 -22.90 -13.01
N SER A 118 -4.11 -24.15 -12.96
CA SER A 118 -3.75 -24.79 -11.68
C SER A 118 -2.54 -24.14 -11.00
N ILE A 119 -1.61 -23.58 -11.78
CA ILE A 119 -0.46 -22.81 -11.26
C ILE A 119 -0.93 -21.42 -10.78
N ASP A 120 -1.71 -20.73 -11.60
CA ASP A 120 -2.25 -19.41 -11.28
C ASP A 120 -3.15 -19.47 -10.03
N LEU A 121 -3.96 -20.53 -9.87
CA LEU A 121 -4.78 -20.75 -8.67
C LEU A 121 -3.95 -20.93 -7.38
N LYS A 122 -2.75 -21.54 -7.45
CA LYS A 122 -1.87 -21.61 -6.27
C LYS A 122 -1.38 -20.24 -5.84
N GLN A 123 -1.01 -19.38 -6.79
CA GLN A 123 -0.63 -18.00 -6.49
C GLN A 123 -1.81 -17.21 -5.92
N ALA A 124 -3.01 -17.43 -6.47
CA ALA A 124 -4.24 -16.84 -5.93
C ALA A 124 -4.51 -17.31 -4.49
N GLU A 125 -4.32 -18.60 -4.17
CA GLU A 125 -4.46 -19.15 -2.81
C GLU A 125 -3.47 -18.51 -1.82
N GLU A 126 -2.21 -18.31 -2.22
CA GLU A 126 -1.20 -17.64 -1.40
C GLU A 126 -1.57 -16.18 -1.11
N PHE A 127 -2.14 -15.48 -2.09
CA PHE A 127 -2.62 -14.12 -1.89
C PHE A 127 -3.84 -14.07 -0.97
N LEU A 128 -4.84 -14.93 -1.20
CA LEU A 128 -6.07 -15.01 -0.40
C LEU A 128 -5.81 -15.35 1.06
N ALA A 129 -4.81 -16.21 1.33
CA ALA A 129 -4.46 -16.62 2.69
C ALA A 129 -4.07 -15.45 3.60
N ARG A 130 -3.56 -14.34 3.05
CA ARG A 130 -3.24 -13.11 3.80
C ARG A 130 -4.49 -12.44 4.41
N PHE A 131 -5.66 -12.75 3.86
CA PHE A 131 -6.95 -12.17 4.22
C PHE A 131 -7.89 -13.20 4.87
N ASP A 132 -7.37 -14.33 5.34
CA ASP A 132 -8.18 -15.46 5.87
C ASP A 132 -9.27 -15.94 4.90
N LEU A 133 -8.96 -15.86 3.59
CA LEU A 133 -9.78 -16.38 2.52
C LEU A 133 -9.19 -17.67 1.97
N ARG A 134 -10.04 -18.58 1.52
CA ARG A 134 -9.59 -19.83 0.92
C ARG A 134 -10.42 -20.22 -0.30
N ILE A 135 -9.79 -20.90 -1.26
CA ILE A 135 -10.48 -21.55 -2.37
C ILE A 135 -10.97 -22.91 -1.91
N VAL A 136 -12.28 -23.09 -1.90
CA VAL A 136 -12.92 -24.40 -1.68
C VAL A 136 -13.22 -25.07 -2.99
N ARG A 137 -13.06 -26.40 -3.03
CA ARG A 137 -13.28 -27.24 -4.21
C ARG A 137 -14.41 -28.20 -3.95
N LYS A 138 -15.37 -28.29 -4.87
CA LYS A 138 -16.49 -29.22 -4.78
C LYS A 138 -16.55 -30.04 -6.06
N SER A 139 -16.51 -31.37 -5.91
CA SER A 139 -16.58 -32.30 -7.06
C SER A 139 -17.82 -32.00 -7.92
N HIS A 140 -17.63 -31.93 -9.24
CA HIS A 140 -18.62 -31.60 -10.26
C HIS A 140 -19.19 -30.17 -10.25
N TYR A 141 -18.85 -29.34 -9.25
CA TYR A 141 -19.29 -27.94 -9.19
C TYR A 141 -18.17 -26.97 -9.54
N GLY A 142 -16.92 -27.28 -9.17
CA GLY A 142 -15.77 -26.41 -9.42
C GLY A 142 -15.17 -25.83 -8.14
N ILE A 143 -14.82 -24.54 -8.21
CA ILE A 143 -14.15 -23.78 -7.16
C ILE A 143 -14.95 -22.52 -6.79
N GLN A 144 -14.78 -22.08 -5.55
CA GLN A 144 -15.40 -20.85 -5.00
C GLN A 144 -14.54 -20.32 -3.86
N ILE A 145 -14.58 -19.00 -3.58
CA ILE A 145 -13.93 -18.40 -2.41
C ILE A 145 -14.84 -18.47 -1.18
N GLU A 146 -14.31 -19.04 -0.11
CA GLU A 146 -14.93 -19.06 1.22
C GLU A 146 -14.22 -18.07 2.15
N GLY A 147 -15.01 -17.33 2.94
CA GLY A 147 -14.58 -16.35 3.93
C GLY A 147 -15.60 -15.24 4.14
N THR A 148 -15.35 -14.37 5.11
CA THR A 148 -16.28 -13.28 5.45
C THR A 148 -16.31 -12.20 4.35
N GLU A 149 -17.43 -11.49 4.25
CA GLU A 149 -17.53 -10.36 3.32
C GLU A 149 -16.55 -9.24 3.69
N PHE A 150 -16.27 -9.04 4.98
CA PHE A 150 -15.24 -8.12 5.46
C PHE A 150 -13.87 -8.45 4.84
N ASN A 151 -13.43 -9.69 4.94
CA ASN A 151 -12.15 -10.15 4.39
C ASN A 151 -12.09 -10.08 2.85
N LYS A 152 -13.21 -10.38 2.17
CA LYS A 152 -13.31 -10.22 0.71
C LYS A 152 -13.09 -8.77 0.28
N ARG A 153 -13.63 -7.81 1.01
CA ARG A 153 -13.42 -6.38 0.73
C ARG A 153 -12.00 -5.93 1.00
N LEU A 154 -11.36 -6.43 2.07
CA LEU A 154 -9.94 -6.17 2.32
C LEU A 154 -9.07 -6.68 1.17
N CYS A 155 -9.35 -7.88 0.68
CA CYS A 155 -8.66 -8.48 -0.45
C CYS A 155 -8.84 -7.63 -1.73
N LEU A 156 -10.08 -7.24 -2.08
CA LEU A 156 -10.40 -6.40 -3.23
C LEU A 156 -9.68 -5.03 -3.16
N ALA A 157 -9.72 -4.37 -2.00
CA ALA A 157 -9.03 -3.09 -1.81
C ALA A 157 -7.51 -3.22 -1.95
N SER A 158 -6.93 -4.32 -1.44
CA SER A 158 -5.50 -4.61 -1.57
C SER A 158 -5.10 -4.88 -3.04
N MET A 159 -5.94 -5.52 -3.83
CA MET A 159 -5.68 -5.72 -5.27
C MET A 159 -5.57 -4.40 -6.03
N VAL A 160 -6.43 -3.42 -5.68
CA VAL A 160 -6.42 -2.08 -6.30
C VAL A 160 -5.15 -1.31 -5.97
N THR A 161 -4.65 -1.44 -4.75
CA THR A 161 -3.44 -0.73 -4.28
C THR A 161 -2.13 -1.41 -4.69
N ASN A 162 -2.16 -2.68 -5.05
CA ASN A 162 -0.98 -3.46 -5.42
C ASN A 162 -0.66 -3.28 -6.90
N GLU A 163 0.52 -2.74 -7.23
CA GLU A 163 0.98 -2.51 -8.60
C GLU A 163 0.96 -3.78 -9.48
N ALA A 164 1.20 -4.96 -8.87
CA ALA A 164 1.20 -6.23 -9.59
C ALA A 164 -0.20 -6.64 -10.10
N TYR A 165 -1.27 -6.12 -9.51
CA TYR A 165 -2.66 -6.49 -9.80
C TYR A 165 -3.53 -5.33 -10.25
N SER A 166 -3.08 -4.08 -10.10
CA SER A 166 -3.88 -2.86 -10.35
C SER A 166 -4.36 -2.72 -11.80
N GLY A 167 -3.62 -3.26 -12.78
CA GLY A 167 -4.00 -3.19 -14.20
C GLY A 167 -5.14 -4.12 -14.63
N SER A 168 -5.55 -5.08 -13.79
CA SER A 168 -6.52 -6.12 -14.15
C SER A 168 -7.79 -6.10 -13.29
N CYS A 169 -7.90 -5.17 -12.33
CA CYS A 169 -9.08 -5.01 -11.47
C CYS A 169 -10.16 -4.14 -12.14
N HIS A 170 -10.65 -4.57 -13.30
CA HIS A 170 -11.58 -3.79 -14.11
C HIS A 170 -12.96 -3.58 -13.48
N ALA A 171 -13.46 -4.54 -12.72
CA ALA A 171 -14.83 -4.48 -12.21
C ALA A 171 -15.02 -3.59 -10.97
N THR A 172 -13.95 -3.33 -10.22
CA THR A 172 -14.06 -2.72 -8.90
C THR A 172 -13.78 -1.21 -8.90
N VAL A 173 -13.02 -0.66 -9.87
CA VAL A 173 -12.52 0.73 -9.82
C VAL A 173 -12.56 1.45 -11.18
N GLU A 174 -13.23 0.93 -12.18
CA GLU A 174 -13.30 1.55 -13.52
C GLU A 174 -14.07 2.89 -13.57
N ASN A 175 -14.74 3.29 -12.48
CA ASN A 175 -15.48 4.54 -12.46
C ASN A 175 -14.65 5.66 -11.84
N ASN A 176 -13.82 6.32 -12.65
CA ASN A 176 -13.04 7.50 -12.23
C ASN A 176 -13.91 8.61 -11.65
N GLU A 177 -15.17 8.75 -12.10
CA GLU A 177 -16.13 9.71 -11.54
C GLU A 177 -16.51 9.32 -10.11
N LEU A 178 -16.83 8.05 -9.86
CA LEU A 178 -17.15 7.57 -8.52
C LEU A 178 -15.99 7.80 -7.54
N ILE A 179 -14.76 7.53 -7.97
CA ILE A 179 -13.57 7.77 -7.15
C ILE A 179 -13.41 9.27 -6.84
N ALA A 180 -13.60 10.13 -7.84
CA ALA A 180 -13.47 11.58 -7.66
C ALA A 180 -14.54 12.12 -6.68
N ASP A 181 -15.80 11.71 -6.84
CA ASP A 181 -16.91 12.14 -5.99
C ASP A 181 -16.74 11.63 -4.55
N VAL A 182 -16.39 10.34 -4.38
CA VAL A 182 -16.09 9.77 -3.06
C VAL A 182 -14.89 10.47 -2.42
N THR A 183 -13.85 10.79 -3.20
CA THR A 183 -12.67 11.53 -2.68
C THR A 183 -13.08 12.89 -2.13
N LYS A 184 -13.90 13.62 -2.87
CA LYS A 184 -14.40 14.93 -2.44
C LYS A 184 -15.17 14.83 -1.12
N LEU A 185 -16.13 13.92 -1.02
CA LEU A 185 -16.94 13.74 0.19
C LEU A 185 -16.09 13.28 1.40
N VAL A 186 -15.11 12.39 1.18
CA VAL A 186 -14.19 11.94 2.24
C VAL A 186 -13.33 13.09 2.73
N VAL A 187 -12.73 13.88 1.84
CA VAL A 187 -11.88 15.03 2.22
C VAL A 187 -12.70 16.07 2.98
N GLU A 188 -13.87 16.48 2.48
CA GLU A 188 -14.76 17.43 3.13
C GLU A 188 -15.18 16.95 4.52
N CYS A 189 -15.51 15.67 4.68
CA CYS A 189 -15.91 15.10 5.96
C CYS A 189 -14.76 15.06 6.96
N VAL A 190 -13.56 14.64 6.53
CA VAL A 190 -12.36 14.52 7.36
C VAL A 190 -11.92 15.91 7.87
N GLU A 191 -11.90 16.90 6.99
CA GLU A 191 -11.56 18.29 7.35
C GLU A 191 -12.56 18.92 8.32
N HIS A 192 -13.87 18.74 8.08
CA HIS A 192 -14.92 19.27 8.96
C HIS A 192 -14.93 18.67 10.37
N HIS A 193 -14.39 17.47 10.53
CA HIS A 193 -14.43 16.72 11.79
C HIS A 193 -13.05 16.56 12.44
N ASP A 194 -12.06 17.31 11.97
CA ASP A 194 -10.72 17.37 12.58
C ASP A 194 -10.05 15.98 12.69
N VAL A 195 -10.33 15.09 11.71
CA VAL A 195 -9.66 13.79 11.60
C VAL A 195 -8.41 13.95 10.75
N SER A 196 -7.25 13.87 11.37
CA SER A 196 -5.99 14.01 10.66
C SER A 196 -5.64 12.70 9.92
N LEU A 197 -5.67 12.74 8.59
CA LEU A 197 -5.22 11.69 7.69
C LEU A 197 -4.19 12.28 6.72
N ASN A 198 -3.18 11.50 6.33
CA ASN A 198 -2.30 11.88 5.23
C ASN A 198 -2.93 11.47 3.88
N ASP A 199 -2.37 11.96 2.77
CA ASP A 199 -2.87 11.70 1.41
C ASP A 199 -2.96 10.21 1.09
N PHE A 200 -2.00 9.40 1.58
CA PHE A 200 -2.00 7.96 1.40
C PHE A 200 -3.17 7.29 2.16
N ALA A 201 -3.42 7.72 3.39
CA ALA A 201 -4.53 7.25 4.22
C ALA A 201 -5.89 7.63 3.62
N ILE A 202 -6.02 8.86 3.08
CA ILE A 202 -7.23 9.33 2.38
C ILE A 202 -7.48 8.46 1.15
N ARG A 203 -6.48 8.28 0.28
CA ARG A 203 -6.60 7.44 -0.92
C ARG A 203 -7.02 6.01 -0.58
N ASN A 204 -6.39 5.42 0.42
CA ASN A 204 -6.73 4.07 0.87
C ASN A 204 -8.17 4.00 1.44
N LEU A 205 -8.59 4.99 2.23
CA LEU A 205 -9.98 5.08 2.72
C LEU A 205 -10.98 5.18 1.58
N VAL A 206 -10.71 6.03 0.58
CA VAL A 206 -11.55 6.18 -0.63
C VAL A 206 -11.74 4.83 -1.33
N ILE A 207 -10.67 4.05 -1.51
CA ILE A 207 -10.75 2.71 -2.12
C ILE A 207 -11.69 1.80 -1.32
N HIS A 208 -11.56 1.77 0.00
CA HIS A 208 -12.46 0.97 0.85
C HIS A 208 -13.92 1.43 0.76
N VAL A 209 -14.18 2.73 0.67
CA VAL A 209 -15.53 3.28 0.50
C VAL A 209 -16.10 2.89 -0.88
N VAL A 210 -15.32 3.04 -1.95
CA VAL A 210 -15.74 2.64 -3.30
C VAL A 210 -16.05 1.13 -3.38
N VAL A 211 -15.17 0.29 -2.81
CA VAL A 211 -15.43 -1.16 -2.69
C VAL A 211 -16.72 -1.41 -1.92
N ALA A 212 -16.95 -0.73 -0.79
CA ALA A 212 -18.17 -0.88 -0.01
C ALA A 212 -19.42 -0.52 -0.83
N ILE A 213 -19.44 0.63 -1.52
CA ILE A 213 -20.55 1.06 -2.36
C ILE A 213 -20.87 0.00 -3.44
N ASN A 214 -19.85 -0.49 -4.16
CA ASN A 214 -20.03 -1.49 -5.19
C ASN A 214 -20.59 -2.81 -4.64
N ARG A 215 -20.10 -3.23 -3.46
CA ARG A 215 -20.58 -4.47 -2.79
C ARG A 215 -22.01 -4.34 -2.28
N ILE A 216 -22.37 -3.16 -1.74
CA ILE A 216 -23.76 -2.88 -1.29
C ILE A 216 -24.71 -2.88 -2.48
N LYS A 217 -24.35 -2.24 -3.61
CA LYS A 217 -25.14 -2.28 -4.86
C LYS A 217 -25.39 -3.71 -5.36
N GLN A 218 -24.46 -4.62 -5.09
CA GLN A 218 -24.61 -6.07 -5.36
C GLN A 218 -25.35 -6.82 -4.25
N GLN A 219 -25.91 -6.14 -3.25
CA GLN A 219 -26.59 -6.71 -2.07
C GLN A 219 -25.69 -7.63 -1.23
N ARG A 220 -24.39 -7.37 -1.18
CA ARG A 220 -23.40 -8.12 -0.42
C ARG A 220 -22.99 -7.33 0.80
N TYR A 221 -23.70 -7.56 1.90
CA TYR A 221 -23.50 -6.83 3.15
C TYR A 221 -22.57 -7.58 4.10
N ILE A 222 -21.85 -6.83 4.92
CA ILE A 222 -21.07 -7.40 6.02
C ILE A 222 -22.03 -7.98 7.04
N ALA A 223 -21.96 -9.31 7.27
CA ALA A 223 -22.75 -9.98 8.29
C ALA A 223 -22.26 -9.53 9.68
N GLY A 224 -23.18 -9.10 10.53
CA GLY A 224 -22.85 -8.61 11.87
C GLY A 224 -22.32 -9.72 12.76
N GLN A 225 -21.06 -9.64 13.17
CA GLN A 225 -20.61 -10.21 14.44
C GLN A 225 -20.76 -9.10 15.48
N GLU A 226 -21.86 -9.14 16.24
CA GLU A 226 -22.27 -8.03 17.13
C GLU A 226 -21.20 -7.58 18.13
N ASP A 227 -20.33 -8.48 18.61
CA ASP A 227 -19.40 -8.14 19.69
C ASP A 227 -18.14 -7.39 19.20
N SER A 228 -17.63 -7.67 18.00
CA SER A 228 -16.51 -6.92 17.44
C SER A 228 -16.89 -5.50 17.01
N LEU A 229 -18.14 -5.30 16.59
CA LEU A 229 -18.64 -4.00 16.15
C LEU A 229 -19.03 -3.08 17.31
N LYS A 230 -19.40 -3.62 18.48
CA LYS A 230 -19.80 -2.83 19.66
C LYS A 230 -18.69 -1.91 20.15
N ARG A 231 -17.42 -2.34 20.06
CA ARG A 231 -16.28 -1.52 20.48
C ARG A 231 -16.13 -0.25 19.64
N ILE A 232 -16.22 -0.39 18.32
CA ILE A 232 -16.05 0.76 17.41
C ILE A 232 -17.25 1.70 17.46
N GLN A 233 -18.46 1.23 17.77
CA GLN A 233 -19.66 2.04 17.83
C GLN A 233 -19.59 3.16 18.89
N CYS A 234 -18.80 2.97 19.94
CA CYS A 234 -18.60 3.97 20.99
C CYS A 234 -17.46 4.97 20.64
N SER A 235 -16.78 4.82 19.52
CA SER A 235 -15.64 5.67 19.14
C SER A 235 -16.09 6.97 18.46
N TYR A 236 -15.22 7.97 18.51
CA TYR A 236 -15.42 9.22 17.76
C TYR A 236 -15.47 8.96 16.25
N GLU A 237 -14.62 8.06 15.76
CA GLU A 237 -14.53 7.69 14.35
C GLU A 237 -15.84 7.09 13.83
N TYR A 238 -16.60 6.39 14.67
CA TYR A 238 -17.95 5.91 14.31
C TYR A 238 -18.92 7.07 14.07
N SER A 239 -18.88 8.11 14.90
CA SER A 239 -19.71 9.30 14.70
C SER A 239 -19.37 10.05 13.42
N VAL A 240 -18.09 10.09 13.04
CA VAL A 240 -17.61 10.68 11.78
C VAL A 240 -18.03 9.81 10.59
N ALA A 241 -17.85 8.49 10.70
CA ALA A 241 -18.27 7.54 9.68
C ALA A 241 -19.78 7.61 9.40
N GLN A 242 -20.61 7.78 10.45
CA GLN A 242 -22.06 7.95 10.30
C GLN A 242 -22.41 9.18 9.47
N LYS A 243 -21.70 10.30 9.67
CA LYS A 243 -21.92 11.53 8.89
C LYS A 243 -21.48 11.38 7.45
N LEU A 244 -20.29 10.76 7.22
CA LEU A 244 -19.81 10.44 5.88
C LEU A 244 -20.81 9.55 5.14
N VAL A 245 -21.29 8.50 5.79
CA VAL A 245 -22.29 7.58 5.23
C VAL A 245 -23.58 8.28 4.85
N ASN A 246 -24.06 9.24 5.66
CA ASN A 246 -25.26 10.01 5.34
C ASN A 246 -25.07 10.82 4.03
N CYS A 247 -23.90 11.43 3.83
CA CYS A 247 -23.58 12.12 2.58
C CYS A 247 -23.48 11.14 1.39
N LEU A 248 -22.80 10.00 1.58
CA LEU A 248 -22.67 8.96 0.55
C LEU A 248 -24.03 8.36 0.15
N SER A 249 -24.92 8.11 1.15
CA SER A 249 -26.27 7.59 0.89
C SER A 249 -27.10 8.55 0.04
N SER A 250 -27.00 9.85 0.31
CA SER A 250 -27.72 10.88 -0.45
C SER A 250 -27.19 11.06 -1.87
N GLU A 251 -25.89 10.96 -2.06
CA GLU A 251 -25.23 11.19 -3.37
C GLU A 251 -25.39 9.98 -4.30
N PHE A 252 -25.24 8.75 -3.77
CA PHE A 252 -25.18 7.54 -4.58
C PHE A 252 -26.46 6.67 -4.55
N ASP A 253 -27.50 7.13 -3.84
CA ASP A 253 -28.77 6.40 -3.62
C ASP A 253 -28.53 4.97 -3.11
N VAL A 254 -27.68 4.84 -2.06
CA VAL A 254 -27.26 3.57 -1.46
C VAL A 254 -27.58 3.59 0.03
N GLU A 255 -28.27 2.56 0.53
CA GLU A 255 -28.55 2.41 1.96
C GLU A 255 -27.39 1.66 2.65
N PHE A 256 -26.81 2.28 3.69
CA PHE A 256 -25.73 1.69 4.48
C PHE A 256 -26.26 1.21 5.83
N PRO A 257 -26.33 -0.12 6.07
CA PRO A 257 -26.60 -0.68 7.38
C PRO A 257 -25.54 -0.28 8.43
N GLN A 258 -25.85 -0.44 9.71
CA GLN A 258 -24.93 -0.11 10.81
C GLN A 258 -23.59 -0.85 10.73
N THR A 259 -23.56 -2.05 10.18
CA THR A 259 -22.34 -2.84 9.94
C THR A 259 -21.40 -2.17 8.92
N GLU A 260 -21.97 -1.50 7.94
CA GLU A 260 -21.20 -0.75 6.93
C GLU A 260 -20.63 0.55 7.49
N VAL A 261 -21.40 1.22 8.37
CA VAL A 261 -20.88 2.37 9.13
C VAL A 261 -19.69 1.96 10.00
N ALA A 262 -19.81 0.81 10.67
CA ALA A 262 -18.72 0.26 11.47
C ALA A 262 -17.48 -0.09 10.62
N TYR A 263 -17.68 -0.64 9.42
CA TYR A 263 -16.58 -0.91 8.48
C TYR A 263 -15.80 0.37 8.14
N ILE A 264 -16.49 1.45 7.78
CA ILE A 264 -15.86 2.73 7.47
C ILE A 264 -15.19 3.33 8.72
N ALA A 265 -15.81 3.22 9.90
CA ALA A 265 -15.25 3.68 11.17
C ALA A 265 -13.94 2.96 11.52
N ILE A 266 -13.86 1.64 11.30
CA ILE A 266 -12.66 0.84 11.49
C ILE A 266 -11.53 1.35 10.59
N HIS A 267 -11.82 1.64 9.32
CA HIS A 267 -10.82 2.19 8.40
C HIS A 267 -10.38 3.60 8.78
N LEU A 268 -11.27 4.47 9.26
CA LEU A 268 -10.93 5.78 9.81
C LEU A 268 -10.01 5.64 11.04
N ALA A 269 -10.39 4.83 12.02
CA ALA A 269 -9.63 4.63 13.25
C ALA A 269 -8.23 4.03 12.98
N SER A 270 -8.14 3.08 12.04
CA SER A 270 -6.88 2.41 11.69
C SER A 270 -5.85 3.30 11.00
N LYS A 271 -6.27 4.42 10.42
CA LYS A 271 -5.44 5.32 9.60
C LYS A 271 -5.22 6.69 10.22
N LYS A 272 -5.88 6.97 11.35
CA LYS A 272 -5.78 8.25 12.04
C LYS A 272 -4.32 8.56 12.38
N MET A 273 -3.88 9.75 12.01
CA MET A 273 -2.60 10.31 12.44
C MET A 273 -2.84 11.32 13.56
N PHE A 274 -1.92 11.38 14.51
CA PHE A 274 -1.99 12.36 15.59
C PHE A 274 -1.00 13.48 15.30
N LYS A 275 -1.51 14.69 15.12
CA LYS A 275 -0.73 15.93 15.14
C LYS A 275 -0.18 16.16 16.54
N ASP A 276 0.53 17.23 16.77
CA ASP A 276 1.13 17.55 18.07
C ASP A 276 0.11 17.53 19.23
N ILE A 277 0.62 17.29 20.45
CA ILE A 277 -0.17 17.09 21.68
C ILE A 277 -1.17 18.24 21.92
N SER A 278 -0.84 19.46 21.48
CA SER A 278 -1.68 20.65 21.62
C SER A 278 -2.88 20.70 20.67
N GLU A 279 -2.89 19.90 19.60
CA GLU A 279 -3.88 20.00 18.52
C GLU A 279 -4.81 18.77 18.40
N SER A 280 -4.68 17.76 19.27
CA SER A 280 -5.48 16.54 19.19
C SER A 280 -6.34 16.32 20.44
N PRO A 281 -7.45 17.05 20.63
CA PRO A 281 -8.29 16.97 21.84
C PRO A 281 -8.96 15.60 22.01
N ASN A 282 -9.02 14.79 20.98
CA ASN A 282 -9.71 13.47 20.96
C ASN A 282 -8.75 12.27 21.05
N LEU A 283 -7.46 12.48 21.39
CA LEU A 283 -6.56 11.38 21.65
C LEU A 283 -6.74 10.85 23.07
N VAL A 284 -7.39 9.71 23.21
CA VAL A 284 -7.45 8.98 24.46
C VAL A 284 -6.39 7.89 24.43
N ILE A 285 -5.26 8.14 25.09
CA ILE A 285 -4.25 7.10 25.35
C ILE A 285 -4.68 6.41 26.65
N THR A 286 -5.03 5.14 26.56
CA THR A 286 -5.44 4.35 27.71
C THR A 286 -4.23 3.92 28.55
N ASP A 287 -4.48 3.60 29.83
CA ASP A 287 -3.43 3.10 30.72
C ASP A 287 -2.76 1.82 30.18
N ASP A 288 -3.52 0.99 29.47
CA ASP A 288 -3.00 -0.22 28.83
C ASP A 288 -1.95 0.10 27.76
N VAL A 289 -2.23 1.11 26.90
CA VAL A 289 -1.26 1.55 25.86
C VAL A 289 0.00 2.10 26.52
N PHE A 290 -0.11 2.86 27.62
CA PHE A 290 1.05 3.34 28.36
C PHE A 290 1.83 2.19 29.01
N ALA A 291 1.16 1.18 29.55
CA ALA A 291 1.81 0.00 30.12
C ALA A 291 2.60 -0.77 29.04
N VAL A 292 2.02 -0.95 27.87
CA VAL A 292 2.68 -1.61 26.72
C VAL A 292 3.89 -0.82 26.24
N THR A 293 3.79 0.50 26.04
CA THR A 293 4.93 1.34 25.63
C THR A 293 6.06 1.28 26.65
N ARG A 294 5.77 1.25 27.95
CA ARG A 294 6.78 1.10 29.00
C ARG A 294 7.49 -0.23 28.88
N GLN A 295 6.75 -1.34 28.73
CA GLN A 295 7.36 -2.67 28.57
C GLN A 295 8.25 -2.74 27.32
N MET A 296 7.85 -2.12 26.19
CA MET A 296 8.66 -2.04 24.99
C MET A 296 10.00 -1.32 25.26
N ILE A 297 9.95 -0.17 25.94
CA ILE A 297 11.15 0.62 26.26
C ILE A 297 12.04 -0.11 27.28
N ASP A 298 11.46 -0.79 28.27
CA ASP A 298 12.21 -1.61 29.24
C ASP A 298 12.90 -2.79 28.55
N LEU A 299 12.27 -3.42 27.56
CA LEU A 299 12.87 -4.46 26.74
C LEU A 299 14.04 -3.92 25.93
N VAL A 300 13.91 -2.74 25.29
CA VAL A 300 15.01 -2.09 24.57
C VAL A 300 16.18 -1.79 25.51
N TRP A 301 15.91 -1.29 26.71
CA TRP A 301 16.97 -1.11 27.74
C TRP A 301 17.68 -2.42 28.08
N SER A 302 16.94 -3.49 28.27
CA SER A 302 17.53 -4.78 28.64
C SER A 302 18.37 -5.40 27.53
N SER A 303 17.91 -5.29 26.26
CA SER A 303 18.54 -5.91 25.09
C SER A 303 19.68 -5.08 24.50
N PHE A 304 19.50 -3.77 24.41
CA PHE A 304 20.41 -2.86 23.67
C PHE A 304 21.22 -1.92 24.58
N ARG A 305 20.88 -1.80 25.89
CA ARG A 305 21.49 -0.87 26.83
C ARG A 305 21.34 0.62 26.49
N PHE A 306 20.35 0.97 25.67
CA PHE A 306 19.93 2.35 25.44
C PHE A 306 18.81 2.72 26.41
N ASP A 307 19.08 3.67 27.32
CA ASP A 307 18.11 4.07 28.32
C ASP A 307 17.20 5.21 27.80
N PHE A 308 16.01 4.82 27.40
CA PHE A 308 14.93 5.74 26.97
C PHE A 308 13.79 5.81 27.99
N ARG A 309 13.93 5.24 29.19
CA ARG A 309 12.84 5.13 30.18
C ARG A 309 12.30 6.48 30.63
N ASN A 310 13.10 7.55 30.55
CA ASN A 310 12.73 8.93 30.87
C ASN A 310 12.46 9.79 29.63
N ASP A 311 12.49 9.22 28.43
CA ASP A 311 12.18 9.94 27.18
C ASP A 311 10.67 9.98 26.96
N LEU A 312 10.01 11.05 27.49
CA LEU A 312 8.58 11.23 27.38
C LEU A 312 8.13 11.34 25.92
N GLU A 313 8.94 11.95 25.05
CA GLU A 313 8.62 12.12 23.64
C GLU A 313 8.57 10.77 22.91
N LEU A 314 9.50 9.84 23.21
CA LEU A 314 9.45 8.49 22.68
C LEU A 314 8.21 7.75 23.20
N HIS A 315 7.91 7.82 24.49
CA HIS A 315 6.70 7.21 25.05
C HIS A 315 5.44 7.70 24.32
N MET A 316 5.30 9.01 24.13
CA MET A 316 4.15 9.59 23.46
C MET A 316 4.11 9.23 21.96
N SER A 317 5.26 9.17 21.29
CA SER A 317 5.35 8.79 19.88
C SER A 317 4.92 7.35 19.67
N LEU A 318 5.41 6.42 20.48
CA LEU A 318 5.01 5.02 20.45
C LEU A 318 3.51 4.87 20.78
N ALA A 319 3.02 5.52 21.85
CA ALA A 319 1.62 5.44 22.24
C ALA A 319 0.68 5.90 21.12
N ARG A 320 1.00 7.04 20.47
CA ARG A 320 0.23 7.56 19.34
C ARG A 320 0.20 6.60 18.16
N HIS A 321 1.28 5.87 17.92
CA HIS A 321 1.31 4.86 16.86
C HIS A 321 0.55 3.59 17.25
N ILE A 322 0.63 3.17 18.53
CA ILE A 322 -0.01 1.94 19.01
C ILE A 322 -1.54 2.05 19.00
N VAL A 323 -2.13 3.21 19.24
CA VAL A 323 -3.59 3.38 19.21
C VAL A 323 -4.19 2.93 17.86
N PRO A 324 -3.81 3.48 16.68
CA PRO A 324 -4.32 2.99 15.41
C PRO A 324 -3.81 1.58 15.06
N LEU A 325 -2.60 1.20 15.48
CA LEU A 325 -2.04 -0.13 15.30
C LEU A 325 -2.91 -1.19 16.01
N SER A 326 -3.39 -0.94 17.22
CA SER A 326 -4.25 -1.87 17.93
C SER A 326 -5.54 -2.19 17.17
N VAL A 327 -6.13 -1.19 16.49
CA VAL A 327 -7.27 -1.38 15.59
C VAL A 327 -6.88 -2.27 14.40
N ARG A 328 -5.73 -2.01 13.78
CA ARG A 328 -5.26 -2.82 12.64
C ARG A 328 -5.01 -4.27 13.05
N LEU A 329 -4.36 -4.50 14.18
CA LEU A 329 -4.11 -5.87 14.67
C LEU A 329 -5.43 -6.60 14.99
N HIS A 330 -6.37 -5.92 15.63
CA HIS A 330 -7.67 -6.53 16.00
C HIS A 330 -8.51 -6.94 14.77
N TYR A 331 -8.47 -6.14 13.71
CA TYR A 331 -9.25 -6.38 12.48
C TYR A 331 -8.43 -6.98 11.33
N ASN A 332 -7.20 -7.43 11.59
CA ASN A 332 -6.27 -7.97 10.57
C ASN A 332 -6.09 -7.04 9.36
N LEU A 333 -6.03 -5.73 9.62
CA LEU A 333 -5.81 -4.72 8.58
C LEU A 333 -4.33 -4.61 8.27
N GLN A 334 -3.99 -4.61 7.00
CA GLN A 334 -2.61 -4.43 6.55
C GLN A 334 -2.35 -2.96 6.20
N ILE A 335 -1.13 -2.52 6.48
CA ILE A 335 -0.61 -1.22 6.07
C ILE A 335 0.70 -1.42 5.31
N GLU A 336 0.93 -0.59 4.32
CA GLU A 336 2.21 -0.56 3.61
C GLU A 336 3.03 0.65 4.05
N ASN A 337 4.33 0.44 4.21
CA ASN A 337 5.28 1.51 4.48
C ASN A 337 6.20 1.66 3.26
N PRO A 338 6.09 2.74 2.48
CA PRO A 338 6.90 2.93 1.27
C PRO A 338 8.40 3.11 1.59
N LEU A 339 8.74 3.42 2.85
CA LEU A 339 10.12 3.62 3.30
C LEU A 339 10.73 2.38 3.96
N LEU A 340 10.07 1.22 3.93
CA LEU A 340 10.51 0.00 4.61
C LEU A 340 11.98 -0.32 4.32
N THR A 341 12.35 -0.42 3.05
CA THR A 341 13.72 -0.75 2.63
C THR A 341 14.73 0.30 3.06
N ASP A 342 14.38 1.59 2.94
CA ASP A 342 15.24 2.69 3.40
C ASP A 342 15.44 2.66 4.90
N ILE A 343 14.40 2.39 5.69
CA ILE A 343 14.48 2.29 7.16
C ILE A 343 15.37 1.12 7.56
N GLN A 344 15.17 -0.05 6.97
CA GLN A 344 16.00 -1.23 7.25
C GLN A 344 17.48 -0.99 6.93
N TYR A 345 17.78 -0.31 5.82
CA TYR A 345 19.15 -0.06 5.38
C TYR A 345 19.83 1.11 6.12
N ARG A 346 19.11 2.24 6.27
CA ARG A 346 19.69 3.49 6.81
C ARG A 346 19.58 3.63 8.33
N MET A 347 18.62 2.91 8.95
CA MET A 347 18.35 2.98 10.39
C MET A 347 18.33 1.58 11.03
N PRO A 348 19.34 0.71 10.79
CA PRO A 348 19.29 -0.69 11.18
C PRO A 348 19.16 -0.89 12.69
N LEU A 349 19.80 -0.05 13.50
CA LEU A 349 19.71 -0.15 14.98
C LEU A 349 18.28 0.17 15.46
N ALA A 350 17.66 1.23 14.94
CA ALA A 350 16.29 1.59 15.28
C ALA A 350 15.31 0.49 14.84
N TYR A 351 15.53 -0.09 13.66
CA TYR A 351 14.72 -1.20 13.16
C TYR A 351 14.82 -2.45 14.03
N LEU A 352 16.04 -2.80 14.49
CA LEU A 352 16.25 -3.91 15.42
C LEU A 352 15.58 -3.66 16.79
N MET A 353 15.65 -2.44 17.32
CA MET A 353 14.94 -2.06 18.55
C MET A 353 13.43 -2.19 18.39
N ALA A 354 12.88 -1.73 17.25
CA ALA A 354 11.47 -1.86 16.94
C ALA A 354 11.06 -3.34 16.80
N MET A 355 11.84 -4.14 16.09
CA MET A 355 11.59 -5.57 15.90
C MET A 355 11.57 -6.32 17.23
N GLU A 356 12.58 -6.11 18.09
CA GLU A 356 12.63 -6.73 19.41
C GLU A 356 11.45 -6.28 20.27
N SER A 357 11.20 -4.98 20.36
CA SER A 357 10.11 -4.44 21.18
C SER A 357 8.70 -4.78 20.66
N SER A 358 8.54 -5.05 19.36
CA SER A 358 7.27 -5.47 18.77
C SER A 358 6.79 -6.83 19.29
N THR A 359 7.67 -7.64 19.86
CA THR A 359 7.29 -8.91 20.52
C THR A 359 6.34 -8.71 21.70
N ILE A 360 6.41 -7.56 22.37
CA ILE A 360 5.46 -7.18 23.43
C ILE A 360 4.07 -6.96 22.85
N LEU A 361 3.98 -6.23 21.71
CA LEU A 361 2.72 -6.00 21.01
C LEU A 361 2.12 -7.30 20.47
N ALA A 362 2.96 -8.15 19.88
CA ALA A 362 2.53 -9.44 19.35
C ALA A 362 1.90 -10.33 20.46
N LYS A 363 2.46 -10.29 21.67
CA LYS A 363 1.93 -11.02 22.83
C LYS A 363 0.66 -10.38 23.37
N GLU A 364 0.61 -9.05 23.47
CA GLU A 364 -0.55 -8.34 24.04
C GLU A 364 -1.79 -8.46 23.17
N TYR A 365 -1.62 -8.36 21.84
CA TYR A 365 -2.72 -8.40 20.88
C TYR A 365 -2.93 -9.77 20.23
N GLU A 366 -2.17 -10.79 20.65
CA GLU A 366 -2.21 -12.15 20.07
C GLU A 366 -2.11 -12.16 18.53
N ALA A 367 -1.30 -11.27 17.97
CA ALA A 367 -1.17 -11.02 16.54
C ALA A 367 0.30 -10.89 16.13
N THR A 368 0.60 -11.18 14.87
CA THR A 368 1.94 -10.95 14.29
C THR A 368 1.99 -9.58 13.62
N LEU A 369 3.03 -8.79 13.92
CA LEU A 369 3.26 -7.53 13.24
C LEU A 369 3.95 -7.77 11.89
N SER A 370 3.49 -7.05 10.88
CA SER A 370 4.19 -7.01 9.59
C SER A 370 5.48 -6.18 9.68
N GLU A 371 6.43 -6.42 8.77
CA GLU A 371 7.65 -5.62 8.67
C GLU A 371 7.35 -4.12 8.43
N HIS A 372 6.26 -3.81 7.77
CA HIS A 372 5.79 -2.45 7.54
C HIS A 372 5.41 -1.74 8.86
N GLU A 373 4.72 -2.44 9.77
CA GLU A 373 4.39 -1.90 11.10
C GLU A 373 5.65 -1.72 11.96
N VAL A 374 6.57 -2.70 11.93
CA VAL A 374 7.86 -2.59 12.61
C VAL A 374 8.64 -1.38 12.11
N ALA A 375 8.62 -1.11 10.80
CA ALA A 375 9.29 0.05 10.23
C ALA A 375 8.69 1.39 10.71
N TYR A 376 7.38 1.48 10.90
CA TYR A 376 6.77 2.67 11.51
C TYR A 376 7.20 2.87 12.97
N LEU A 377 7.26 1.80 13.76
CA LEU A 377 7.80 1.86 15.14
C LEU A 377 9.28 2.25 15.15
N ALA A 378 10.07 1.79 14.18
CA ALA A 378 11.49 2.11 14.06
C ALA A 378 11.73 3.61 13.88
N LEU A 379 10.85 4.35 13.24
CA LEU A 379 10.98 5.81 13.09
C LEU A 379 10.95 6.52 14.44
N ALA A 380 10.12 6.06 15.39
CA ALA A 380 10.10 6.62 16.75
C ALA A 380 11.42 6.38 17.49
N PHE A 381 11.98 5.15 17.40
CA PHE A 381 13.28 4.85 17.97
C PHE A 381 14.42 5.60 17.27
N ALA A 382 14.37 5.75 15.95
CA ALA A 382 15.37 6.52 15.21
C ALA A 382 15.42 7.98 15.69
N LEU A 383 14.27 8.60 15.87
CA LEU A 383 14.16 9.97 16.38
C LEU A 383 14.69 10.08 17.82
N ALA A 384 14.40 9.10 18.68
CA ALA A 384 14.92 9.05 20.05
C ALA A 384 16.46 8.86 20.07
N LEU A 385 17.00 8.04 19.18
CA LEU A 385 18.46 7.87 19.03
C LEU A 385 19.13 9.17 18.58
N GLU A 386 18.54 9.92 17.63
CA GLU A 386 19.10 11.20 17.18
C GLU A 386 19.04 12.26 18.29
N ARG A 387 17.95 12.33 19.07
CA ARG A 387 17.89 13.21 20.26
C ARG A 387 19.01 12.87 21.25
N LYS A 388 19.14 11.60 21.61
CA LYS A 388 20.17 11.15 22.54
C LYS A 388 21.59 11.42 22.03
N ARG A 389 21.79 11.30 20.71
CA ARG A 389 23.07 11.64 20.05
C ARG A 389 23.39 13.13 20.16
N THR A 390 22.40 14.01 20.09
CA THR A 390 22.62 15.46 20.23
C THR A 390 22.83 15.90 21.69
N GLU A 391 22.37 15.11 22.67
CA GLU A 391 22.55 15.37 24.11
C GLU A 391 23.92 14.94 24.63
N LEU A 392 24.66 14.11 23.87
CA LEU A 392 26.00 13.70 24.27
C LEU A 392 26.93 14.93 24.37
N PRO A 393 27.74 15.03 25.45
CA PRO A 393 28.67 16.13 25.56
C PRO A 393 29.67 16.07 24.42
N LYS A 394 29.70 17.15 23.64
CA LYS A 394 30.60 17.27 22.50
C LYS A 394 32.03 17.28 22.96
N LYS A 395 32.89 16.57 22.22
CA LYS A 395 34.32 16.41 22.50
C LYS A 395 35.15 17.42 21.70
N ASN A 396 36.15 18.01 22.38
CA ASN A 396 37.12 18.87 21.75
C ASN A 396 38.31 18.06 21.26
N VAL A 397 38.69 18.23 20.02
CA VAL A 397 39.68 17.39 19.35
C VAL A 397 40.86 18.23 18.85
N LEU A 398 42.05 17.74 19.11
CA LEU A 398 43.29 18.28 18.53
C LEU A 398 43.74 17.40 17.36
N CYS A 399 43.91 18.00 16.19
CA CYS A 399 44.50 17.34 15.02
C CYS A 399 45.96 17.75 14.84
N VAL A 400 46.86 16.77 14.89
CA VAL A 400 48.32 16.95 14.76
C VAL A 400 48.80 16.39 13.43
N CYS A 401 49.59 17.15 12.69
CA CYS A 401 50.16 16.73 11.41
C CYS A 401 51.61 17.17 11.24
N ALA A 402 52.44 16.34 10.56
CA ALA A 402 53.86 16.66 10.30
C ALA A 402 54.06 17.63 9.14
N THR A 403 53.15 17.64 8.15
CA THR A 403 53.39 18.23 6.83
C THR A 403 52.81 19.65 6.64
N GLY A 404 52.25 20.27 7.70
CA GLY A 404 51.79 21.65 7.68
C GLY A 404 50.27 21.83 7.65
N LEU A 405 49.81 23.10 7.59
CA LEU A 405 48.42 23.54 7.77
C LEU A 405 47.39 22.91 6.79
N GLY A 406 47.84 22.45 5.62
CA GLY A 406 46.90 21.88 4.62
C GLY A 406 46.35 20.49 5.03
N THR A 407 47.24 19.60 5.42
CA THR A 407 46.86 18.20 5.80
C THR A 407 46.12 18.14 7.13
N SER A 408 46.49 18.98 8.11
CA SER A 408 45.74 19.05 9.39
C SER A 408 44.32 19.61 9.19
N LYS A 409 44.11 20.56 8.28
CA LYS A 409 42.79 21.06 7.91
C LYS A 409 41.95 20.00 7.22
N ILE A 410 42.53 19.23 6.27
CA ILE A 410 41.82 18.12 5.63
C ILE A 410 41.43 17.05 6.63
N LEU A 411 42.33 16.68 7.55
CA LEU A 411 42.02 15.76 8.63
C LEU A 411 40.90 16.30 9.50
N GLY A 412 40.91 17.56 9.89
CA GLY A 412 39.87 18.20 10.65
C GLY A 412 38.51 18.21 9.94
N ILE A 413 38.49 18.46 8.61
CA ILE A 413 37.26 18.38 7.81
C ILE A 413 36.71 16.96 7.80
N ARG A 414 37.55 15.96 7.56
CA ARG A 414 37.14 14.55 7.58
C ARG A 414 36.60 14.10 8.93
N ILE A 415 37.27 14.48 10.02
CA ILE A 415 36.77 14.21 11.38
C ILE A 415 35.42 14.89 11.61
N LYS A 416 35.26 16.12 11.11
CA LYS A 416 33.99 16.83 11.23
C LYS A 416 32.87 16.21 10.38
N GLU A 417 33.19 15.69 9.21
CA GLU A 417 32.23 14.97 8.36
C GLU A 417 31.77 13.67 8.99
N GLU A 418 32.71 12.90 9.54
CA GLU A 418 32.45 11.56 10.11
C GLU A 418 31.86 11.62 11.54
N PHE A 419 32.41 12.51 12.39
CA PHE A 419 32.09 12.59 13.81
C PHE A 419 31.46 13.92 14.25
N GLY A 420 31.00 14.75 13.31
CA GLY A 420 30.51 16.12 13.55
C GLY A 420 29.54 16.26 14.72
N PRO A 421 28.53 15.37 14.88
CA PRO A 421 27.59 15.42 15.99
C PRO A 421 28.24 15.30 17.40
N TYR A 422 29.40 14.64 17.47
CA TYR A 422 30.14 14.41 18.72
C TYR A 422 31.26 15.42 18.94
N ILE A 423 31.53 16.29 17.99
CA ILE A 423 32.66 17.25 18.03
C ILE A 423 32.17 18.62 18.45
N GLY A 424 32.78 19.17 19.51
CA GLY A 424 32.57 20.54 19.97
C GLY A 424 33.46 21.53 19.20
N SER A 425 34.77 21.30 19.26
CA SER A 425 35.75 22.10 18.54
C SER A 425 36.86 21.23 17.97
N ILE A 426 37.47 21.70 16.87
CA ILE A 426 38.66 21.09 16.28
C ILE A 426 39.76 22.14 16.25
N ILE A 427 40.84 21.82 16.95
CA ILE A 427 42.07 22.60 16.91
C ILE A 427 43.07 21.85 16.06
N THR A 428 43.82 22.57 15.22
CA THR A 428 44.83 21.95 14.37
C THR A 428 46.21 22.54 14.71
N CYS A 429 47.23 21.70 14.89
CA CYS A 429 48.59 22.14 15.11
C CYS A 429 49.64 21.26 14.40
N ASN A 430 50.85 21.75 14.31
CA ASN A 430 52.00 20.95 13.88
C ASN A 430 52.62 20.21 15.08
N LEU A 431 53.35 19.13 14.79
CA LEU A 431 54.04 18.35 15.82
C LEU A 431 54.92 19.20 16.71
N SER A 432 55.65 20.20 16.15
CA SER A 432 56.51 21.14 16.85
C SER A 432 55.77 22.08 17.83
N GLN A 433 54.47 22.25 17.66
CA GLN A 433 53.64 23.17 18.45
C GLN A 433 52.90 22.43 19.60
N ILE A 434 52.95 21.13 19.62
CA ILE A 434 52.19 20.31 20.55
C ILE A 434 52.52 20.60 22.02
N SER A 435 53.81 20.96 22.32
CA SER A 435 54.25 21.31 23.66
C SER A 435 53.74 22.67 24.16
N GLN A 436 53.15 23.49 23.27
CA GLN A 436 52.59 24.80 23.59
C GLN A 436 51.09 24.78 23.73
N ILE A 437 50.45 23.63 23.48
CA ILE A 437 49.00 23.46 23.54
C ILE A 437 48.53 23.26 24.97
N ASP A 438 47.50 24.00 25.35
CA ASP A 438 46.78 23.74 26.61
C ASP A 438 45.76 22.59 26.42
N PHE A 439 46.03 21.48 27.06
CA PHE A 439 45.21 20.28 27.01
C PHE A 439 44.01 20.30 27.96
N SER A 440 43.80 21.35 28.78
CA SER A 440 42.73 21.43 29.76
C SER A 440 41.33 21.28 29.15
N HIS A 441 41.18 21.66 27.86
CA HIS A 441 39.91 21.59 27.13
C HIS A 441 39.93 20.64 25.92
N ILE A 442 40.93 19.76 25.82
CA ILE A 442 41.08 18.77 24.76
C ILE A 442 40.75 17.40 25.30
N ASP A 443 39.84 16.70 24.65
CA ASP A 443 39.44 15.33 25.05
C ASP A 443 40.24 14.25 24.32
N TYR A 444 40.56 14.48 23.01
CA TYR A 444 41.25 13.51 22.16
C TYR A 444 42.23 14.19 21.22
N VAL A 445 43.29 13.45 20.86
CA VAL A 445 44.25 13.87 19.82
C VAL A 445 44.16 12.87 18.66
N PHE A 446 44.02 13.39 17.44
CA PHE A 446 44.18 12.61 16.23
C PHE A 446 45.47 13.06 15.53
N SER A 447 46.39 12.13 15.32
CA SER A 447 47.68 12.41 14.73
C SER A 447 47.92 11.59 13.46
N THR A 448 48.46 12.21 12.43
CA THR A 448 48.93 11.53 11.21
C THR A 448 50.38 11.03 11.36
N VAL A 449 50.99 11.28 12.48
CA VAL A 449 52.40 10.91 12.79
C VAL A 449 52.47 10.36 14.19
N GLU A 450 53.45 9.53 14.46
CA GLU A 450 53.74 9.04 15.79
C GLU A 450 54.20 10.18 16.69
N ILE A 451 53.64 10.24 17.92
CA ILE A 451 53.99 11.24 18.92
C ILE A 451 54.80 10.50 20.01
N GLU A 452 56.11 10.76 20.03
CA GLU A 452 57.06 10.07 20.93
C GLU A 452 56.86 10.40 22.43
N SER A 453 56.28 11.57 22.71
CA SER A 453 56.03 11.99 24.10
C SER A 453 54.62 11.65 24.56
N PRO A 454 54.46 11.12 25.79
CA PRO A 454 53.14 10.85 26.32
C PRO A 454 52.33 12.12 26.51
N LEU A 455 51.08 12.14 26.02
CA LEU A 455 50.16 13.25 26.17
C LEU A 455 49.18 12.99 27.32
N PRO A 456 48.64 14.06 27.94
CA PRO A 456 47.67 13.92 29.05
C PRO A 456 46.28 13.40 28.60
N VAL A 457 46.05 13.25 27.34
CA VAL A 457 44.80 12.80 26.73
C VAL A 457 45.07 11.70 25.70
N PRO A 458 44.07 10.84 25.39
CA PRO A 458 44.21 9.76 24.42
C PRO A 458 44.58 10.28 23.01
N VAL A 459 45.44 9.51 22.33
CA VAL A 459 45.88 9.76 20.96
C VAL A 459 45.33 8.66 20.03
#